data_4bb9598f30aec87df4a49ae66843a4ef
#
_entry.id   4bb9598f30aec87df4a49ae66843a4ef
#
_cell.length_a   1.000
_cell.length_b   1.000
_cell.length_c   1.000
_cell.angle_alpha   90.00
_cell.angle_beta   90.00
_cell.angle_gamma   90.00
#
_symmetry.space_group_name_H-M   'P 1'
#
loop_
_entity.id
_entity.type
_entity.pdbx_description
1 polymer ?
#
loop_
_entity_poly.entity_id
_entity_poly.type
_entity_poly.pdbx_seq_one_letter_code
_entity_poly.pdbx_strand_id
1 'polypeptide(L)'
;MVLQRFESSVIAISWIPSEAITGPSKVPFELGVTHYDEPPPDRIDDLEELRTSDRFREANELRAFIEVEDGRIVNAGHLGRGHIGATTVRVGPASMRFPAVQLPDIQTEPEVSDSSARFVQTIGGRMGLPTPRPVPHKPFVQFWPSIAWTTLGLTINADGTSSHELVGASPFPRHWIYDRDGRLVEKSGVIDFGKWFNHAYGDRTPWGEQDSPAIVAEVESALERSLSGTIMGDGAKPHIRTLGEGDDLVRQGEADTEVFLILDGIFVVERDGEEIAEIGPGAVVGERASQGDGTRTATLRARTRARVAGVSPDDLDSAALGSLAAMPRPGD
;
A
#
# COMPACT_ATOMS: atom_id res chain seq x y z
N MET A 1 -15.98 38.34 16.44
CA MET A 1 -14.95 37.41 16.07
C MET A 1 -15.58 36.03 16.11
N VAL A 2 -15.58 35.29 15.01
CA VAL A 2 -16.14 33.94 14.94
C VAL A 2 -14.97 32.99 14.76
N LEU A 3 -14.71 32.19 15.79
CA LEU A 3 -13.74 31.10 15.74
C LEU A 3 -14.35 29.95 14.89
N GLN A 4 -13.69 29.56 13.84
CA GLN A 4 -14.07 28.40 13.01
C GLN A 4 -13.07 27.28 13.24
N ARG A 5 -13.56 26.04 13.40
CA ARG A 5 -12.72 24.85 13.50
C ARG A 5 -12.92 23.94 12.30
N PHE A 6 -11.82 23.58 11.66
CA PHE A 6 -11.78 22.63 10.57
C PHE A 6 -11.00 21.39 11.00
N GLU A 7 -11.55 20.22 10.68
CA GLU A 7 -10.90 18.94 10.91
C GLU A 7 -10.74 18.19 9.60
N SER A 8 -9.66 17.44 9.46
CA SER A 8 -9.46 16.52 8.35
C SER A 8 -8.68 15.30 8.81
N SER A 9 -8.70 14.25 7.98
CA SER A 9 -8.00 13.00 8.25
C SER A 9 -7.52 12.34 6.98
N VAL A 10 -6.51 11.50 7.14
CA VAL A 10 -6.03 10.53 6.15
C VAL A 10 -5.65 9.25 6.90
N ILE A 11 -5.96 8.09 6.33
CA ILE A 11 -5.71 6.80 6.96
C ILE A 11 -4.85 5.95 6.03
N ALA A 12 -3.75 5.39 6.53
CA ALA A 12 -3.03 4.33 5.85
C ALA A 12 -3.33 3.00 6.51
N ILE A 13 -3.71 1.99 5.74
CA ILE A 13 -3.90 0.61 6.19
C ILE A 13 -2.82 -0.28 5.59
N SER A 14 -2.12 -1.01 6.45
CA SER A 14 -1.08 -1.98 6.10
C SER A 14 -1.62 -3.39 6.23
N TRP A 15 -1.59 -4.16 5.13
CA TRP A 15 -2.15 -5.51 5.06
C TRP A 15 -1.27 -6.45 4.23
N ILE A 16 -1.39 -7.77 4.44
CA ILE A 16 -0.54 -8.79 3.81
C ILE A 16 -1.30 -9.51 2.69
N PRO A 17 -1.14 -9.11 1.43
CA PRO A 17 -1.75 -9.81 0.30
C PRO A 17 -1.08 -11.16 0.03
N SER A 18 -1.83 -12.11 -0.53
CA SER A 18 -1.34 -13.47 -0.80
C SER A 18 -0.16 -13.52 -1.77
N GLU A 19 -0.07 -12.56 -2.67
CA GLU A 19 0.98 -12.45 -3.66
C GLU A 19 2.30 -11.84 -3.13
N ALA A 20 2.26 -11.17 -1.98
CA ALA A 20 3.42 -10.45 -1.46
C ALA A 20 4.53 -11.37 -0.92
N ILE A 21 4.18 -12.59 -0.53
CA ILE A 21 5.12 -13.53 0.09
C ILE A 21 5.46 -14.64 -0.90
N THR A 22 6.74 -14.88 -1.12
CA THR A 22 7.22 -15.85 -2.10
C THR A 22 8.32 -16.74 -1.52
N GLY A 23 8.62 -17.85 -2.21
CA GLY A 23 9.66 -18.78 -1.82
C GLY A 23 9.35 -19.50 -0.50
N PRO A 24 10.37 -19.94 0.26
CA PRO A 24 10.20 -20.69 1.52
C PRO A 24 9.38 -19.96 2.58
N SER A 25 9.34 -18.63 2.55
CA SER A 25 8.56 -17.80 3.48
C SER A 25 7.05 -17.96 3.30
N LYS A 26 6.60 -18.54 2.17
CA LYS A 26 5.19 -18.85 1.89
C LYS A 26 4.70 -20.08 2.66
N VAL A 27 5.60 -21.01 3.00
CA VAL A 27 5.25 -22.28 3.63
C VAL A 27 4.39 -22.14 4.89
N PRO A 28 4.68 -21.25 5.86
CA PRO A 28 3.81 -21.07 7.02
C PRO A 28 2.39 -20.64 6.68
N PHE A 29 2.22 -19.85 5.61
CA PHE A 29 0.90 -19.41 5.13
C PHE A 29 0.15 -20.57 4.45
N GLU A 30 0.82 -21.34 3.59
CA GLU A 30 0.24 -22.50 2.89
C GLU A 30 -0.16 -23.62 3.85
N LEU A 31 0.56 -23.78 4.94
CA LEU A 31 0.25 -24.74 6.00
C LEU A 31 -0.84 -24.24 6.98
N GLY A 32 -1.36 -23.01 6.79
CA GLY A 32 -2.35 -22.43 7.68
C GLY A 32 -1.83 -22.06 9.08
N VAL A 33 -0.49 -22.00 9.24
CA VAL A 33 0.16 -21.54 10.48
C VAL A 33 -0.10 -20.06 10.70
N THR A 34 -0.07 -19.28 9.64
CA THR A 34 -0.51 -17.88 9.58
C THR A 34 -1.39 -17.68 8.36
N HIS A 35 -1.98 -16.50 8.20
CA HIS A 35 -2.89 -16.23 7.10
C HIS A 35 -2.53 -14.92 6.38
N TYR A 36 -2.96 -14.84 5.14
CA TYR A 36 -3.00 -13.60 4.40
C TYR A 36 -4.21 -12.77 4.83
N ASP A 37 -4.11 -11.48 4.66
CA ASP A 37 -5.26 -10.62 4.87
C ASP A 37 -6.14 -10.59 3.61
N GLU A 38 -7.44 -10.48 3.81
CA GLU A 38 -8.33 -10.09 2.73
C GLU A 38 -8.11 -8.60 2.41
N PRO A 39 -8.22 -8.19 1.13
CA PRO A 39 -8.12 -6.79 0.78
C PRO A 39 -9.05 -5.93 1.64
N PRO A 40 -8.57 -4.81 2.17
CA PRO A 40 -9.43 -3.85 2.83
C PRO A 40 -10.54 -3.35 1.88
N PRO A 41 -11.67 -2.85 2.38
CA PRO A 41 -12.75 -2.35 1.52
C PRO A 41 -12.35 -1.05 0.80
N ASP A 42 -13.04 -0.70 -0.30
CA ASP A 42 -12.87 0.57 -1.01
C ASP A 42 -13.16 1.78 -0.14
N ARG A 43 -13.99 1.58 0.86
CA ARG A 43 -14.39 2.61 1.81
C ARG A 43 -14.33 2.04 3.21
N ILE A 44 -13.67 2.78 4.09
CA ILE A 44 -13.65 2.51 5.53
C ILE A 44 -14.82 3.29 6.13
N ASP A 45 -15.76 2.55 6.69
CA ASP A 45 -16.87 3.14 7.47
C ASP A 45 -16.56 3.07 8.98
N ASP A 46 -15.86 2.02 9.42
CA ASP A 46 -15.44 1.83 10.81
C ASP A 46 -14.06 1.14 10.87
N LEU A 47 -13.04 1.91 11.28
CA LEU A 47 -11.67 1.40 11.41
C LEU A 47 -11.56 0.41 12.58
N GLU A 48 -12.35 0.58 13.65
CA GLU A 48 -12.32 -0.30 14.80
C GLU A 48 -12.95 -1.67 14.49
N GLU A 49 -13.98 -1.71 13.66
CA GLU A 49 -14.53 -2.97 13.14
C GLU A 49 -13.50 -3.74 12.33
N LEU A 50 -12.77 -3.06 11.45
CA LEU A 50 -11.67 -3.68 10.69
C LEU A 50 -10.57 -4.20 11.61
N ARG A 51 -10.24 -3.47 12.68
CA ARG A 51 -9.25 -3.88 13.67
C ARG A 51 -9.68 -5.12 14.44
N THR A 52 -10.90 -5.15 14.90
CA THR A 52 -11.44 -6.27 15.70
C THR A 52 -11.64 -7.53 14.89
N SER A 53 -11.93 -7.40 13.59
CA SER A 53 -12.03 -8.51 12.63
C SER A 53 -10.68 -8.93 12.01
N ASP A 54 -9.55 -8.43 12.52
CA ASP A 54 -8.17 -8.78 12.10
C ASP A 54 -7.91 -8.57 10.61
N ARG A 55 -8.45 -7.46 10.05
CA ARG A 55 -8.39 -7.14 8.62
C ARG A 55 -7.14 -6.36 8.20
N PHE A 56 -6.29 -5.98 9.13
CA PHE A 56 -5.05 -5.28 8.85
C PHE A 56 -3.97 -5.55 9.91
N ARG A 57 -2.72 -5.24 9.57
CA ARG A 57 -1.56 -5.41 10.47
C ARG A 57 -1.24 -4.11 11.20
N GLU A 58 -1.41 -2.97 10.55
CA GLU A 58 -1.19 -1.64 11.10
C GLU A 58 -2.10 -0.66 10.38
N ALA A 59 -2.62 0.34 11.12
CA ALA A 59 -3.27 1.49 10.53
C ALA A 59 -2.76 2.77 11.16
N ASN A 60 -2.38 3.71 10.31
CA ASN A 60 -2.00 5.07 10.68
C ASN A 60 -3.18 6.00 10.42
N GLU A 61 -3.85 6.44 11.47
CA GLU A 61 -4.92 7.42 11.40
C GLU A 61 -4.33 8.80 11.73
N LEU A 62 -3.86 9.53 10.73
CA LEU A 62 -3.51 10.94 10.90
C LEU A 62 -4.78 11.77 10.81
N ARG A 63 -5.24 12.27 11.94
CA ARG A 63 -6.35 13.21 12.07
C ARG A 63 -5.87 14.46 12.76
N ALA A 64 -6.28 15.63 12.28
CA ALA A 64 -5.83 16.90 12.80
C ALA A 64 -6.93 17.97 12.70
N PHE A 65 -6.73 19.05 13.43
CA PHE A 65 -7.60 20.20 13.39
C PHE A 65 -6.82 21.51 13.29
N ILE A 66 -7.48 22.54 12.76
CA ILE A 66 -7.07 23.92 12.85
C ILE A 66 -8.24 24.76 13.40
N GLU A 67 -7.92 25.83 14.08
CA GLU A 67 -8.86 26.87 14.48
C GLU A 67 -8.49 28.19 13.80
N VAL A 68 -9.47 28.79 13.15
CA VAL A 68 -9.28 29.98 12.29
C VAL A 68 -10.07 31.14 12.87
N GLU A 69 -9.42 32.28 13.02
CA GLU A 69 -10.02 33.56 13.41
C GLU A 69 -9.61 34.61 12.38
N ASP A 70 -10.60 35.33 11.85
CA ASP A 70 -10.41 36.37 10.83
C ASP A 70 -9.54 35.91 9.62
N GLY A 71 -9.72 34.64 9.19
CA GLY A 71 -9.02 34.04 8.07
C GLY A 71 -7.58 33.60 8.34
N ARG A 72 -7.15 33.63 9.61
CA ARG A 72 -5.81 33.17 10.05
C ARG A 72 -5.91 32.02 11.00
N ILE A 73 -4.97 31.09 10.92
CA ILE A 73 -4.87 29.97 11.84
C ILE A 73 -4.31 30.46 13.17
N VAL A 74 -5.08 30.27 14.26
CA VAL A 74 -4.72 30.66 15.63
C VAL A 74 -4.38 29.46 16.50
N ASN A 75 -4.82 28.25 16.12
CA ASN A 75 -4.54 27.02 16.84
C ASN A 75 -4.53 25.82 15.89
N ALA A 76 -3.72 24.83 16.18
CA ALA A 76 -3.62 23.59 15.38
C ALA A 76 -3.17 22.42 16.27
N GLY A 77 -3.64 21.20 15.96
CA GLY A 77 -3.24 20.04 16.75
C GLY A 77 -3.61 18.70 16.13
N HIS A 78 -2.90 17.66 16.58
CA HIS A 78 -3.16 16.27 16.22
C HIS A 78 -4.33 15.71 17.03
N LEU A 79 -5.12 14.82 16.39
CA LEU A 79 -6.24 14.10 17.02
C LEU A 79 -6.15 12.57 16.78
N GLY A 80 -5.40 12.17 15.76
CA GLY A 80 -5.27 10.79 15.34
C GLY A 80 -4.25 9.98 16.14
N ARG A 81 -4.23 8.69 15.88
CA ARG A 81 -3.32 7.73 16.54
C ARG A 81 -3.04 6.52 15.66
N GLY A 82 -2.06 5.72 16.07
CA GLY A 82 -1.80 4.41 15.50
C GLY A 82 -2.71 3.31 16.03
N HIS A 83 -2.97 2.34 15.17
CA HIS A 83 -3.68 1.11 15.51
C HIS A 83 -2.84 -0.07 15.02
N ILE A 84 -2.54 -1.01 15.93
CA ILE A 84 -1.77 -2.21 15.57
C ILE A 84 -2.64 -3.44 15.75
N GLY A 85 -2.61 -4.32 14.74
CA GLY A 85 -3.22 -5.63 14.75
C GLY A 85 -2.39 -6.65 15.54
N ALA A 86 -2.76 -7.92 15.45
CA ALA A 86 -2.02 -9.02 16.04
C ALA A 86 -1.76 -10.11 14.98
N THR A 87 -0.73 -10.93 15.18
CA THR A 87 -0.49 -12.08 14.33
C THR A 87 -0.95 -13.34 15.05
N THR A 88 -1.92 -14.05 14.48
CA THR A 88 -2.38 -15.32 15.01
C THR A 88 -1.68 -16.46 14.29
N VAL A 89 -1.04 -17.32 15.05
CA VAL A 89 -0.37 -18.54 14.58
C VAL A 89 -1.18 -19.75 15.01
N ARG A 90 -1.45 -20.66 14.07
CA ARG A 90 -2.17 -21.90 14.33
C ARG A 90 -1.25 -23.10 14.08
N VAL A 91 -1.15 -24.00 15.05
CA VAL A 91 -0.42 -25.27 14.92
C VAL A 91 -1.34 -26.40 15.35
N GLY A 92 -1.94 -27.09 14.40
CA GLY A 92 -2.98 -28.09 14.66
C GLY A 92 -4.20 -27.44 15.39
N PRO A 93 -4.67 -28.02 16.50
CA PRO A 93 -5.77 -27.47 17.27
C PRO A 93 -5.40 -26.27 18.15
N ALA A 94 -4.11 -26.01 18.32
CA ALA A 94 -3.61 -24.90 19.15
C ALA A 94 -3.50 -23.62 18.33
N SER A 95 -4.00 -22.50 18.87
CA SER A 95 -3.76 -21.17 18.34
C SER A 95 -2.99 -20.33 19.35
N MET A 96 -2.02 -19.59 18.87
CA MET A 96 -1.23 -18.66 19.67
C MET A 96 -1.30 -17.27 19.01
N ARG A 97 -1.75 -16.28 19.75
CA ARG A 97 -1.81 -14.90 19.29
C ARG A 97 -0.56 -14.16 19.76
N PHE A 98 0.21 -13.67 18.81
CA PHE A 98 1.33 -12.78 19.07
C PHE A 98 0.84 -11.34 18.93
N PRO A 99 0.71 -10.61 20.05
CA PRO A 99 0.39 -9.20 19.96
C PRO A 99 1.54 -8.50 19.23
N ALA A 100 1.21 -7.65 18.29
CA ALA A 100 2.19 -6.73 17.73
C ALA A 100 2.60 -5.72 18.81
N VAL A 101 3.83 -5.27 18.77
CA VAL A 101 4.35 -4.26 19.69
C VAL A 101 4.33 -2.92 18.98
N GLN A 102 3.39 -2.07 19.33
CA GLN A 102 3.35 -0.69 18.84
C GLN A 102 4.58 0.06 19.34
N LEU A 103 5.28 0.73 18.43
CA LEU A 103 6.30 1.71 18.78
C LEU A 103 5.61 3.05 19.10
N PRO A 104 6.26 3.95 19.85
CA PRO A 104 5.70 5.26 20.13
C PRO A 104 5.36 6.00 18.83
N ASP A 105 4.17 6.59 18.76
CA ASP A 105 3.76 7.42 17.64
C ASP A 105 4.71 8.62 17.52
N ILE A 106 5.23 8.87 16.32
CA ILE A 106 6.06 10.04 16.07
C ILE A 106 5.13 11.09 15.42
N GLN A 107 4.78 12.10 16.21
CA GLN A 107 4.03 13.27 15.76
C GLN A 107 4.97 14.48 15.85
N THR A 108 5.34 15.04 14.70
CA THR A 108 6.11 16.28 14.67
C THR A 108 5.22 17.48 15.04
N GLU A 109 5.83 18.54 15.58
CA GLU A 109 5.10 19.78 15.75
C GLU A 109 4.56 20.26 14.39
N PRO A 110 3.28 20.71 14.32
CA PRO A 110 2.71 21.18 13.07
C PRO A 110 3.46 22.38 12.50
N GLU A 111 3.72 22.36 11.21
CA GLU A 111 4.25 23.52 10.49
C GLU A 111 3.09 24.47 10.17
N VAL A 112 2.92 25.52 10.96
CA VAL A 112 1.78 26.44 10.89
C VAL A 112 2.17 27.74 10.23
N SER A 113 1.39 28.18 9.25
CA SER A 113 1.40 29.50 8.63
C SER A 113 0.04 30.20 8.89
N ASP A 114 -0.10 31.47 8.45
CA ASP A 114 -1.39 32.17 8.52
C ASP A 114 -2.52 31.45 7.78
N SER A 115 -2.19 30.72 6.69
CA SER A 115 -3.16 30.17 5.73
C SER A 115 -3.22 28.64 5.69
N SER A 116 -2.24 27.94 6.25
CA SER A 116 -2.18 26.48 6.23
C SER A 116 -1.41 25.90 7.42
N ALA A 117 -1.77 24.70 7.83
CA ALA A 117 -1.01 23.91 8.80
C ALA A 117 -0.73 22.51 8.22
N ARG A 118 0.54 22.10 8.24
CA ARG A 118 0.98 20.77 7.82
C ARG A 118 1.32 19.92 9.03
N PHE A 119 0.76 18.74 9.07
CA PHE A 119 0.92 17.73 10.11
C PHE A 119 1.63 16.51 9.53
N VAL A 120 2.56 15.92 10.29
CA VAL A 120 3.23 14.68 9.91
C VAL A 120 3.15 13.70 11.06
N GLN A 121 2.76 12.45 10.75
CA GLN A 121 2.65 11.38 11.73
C GLN A 121 3.25 10.09 11.19
N THR A 122 4.13 9.47 11.97
CA THR A 122 4.64 8.14 11.71
C THR A 122 4.10 7.17 12.73
N ILE A 123 3.48 6.10 12.23
CA ILE A 123 2.96 5.00 13.01
C ILE A 123 3.61 3.71 12.54
N GLY A 124 3.83 2.81 13.46
CA GLY A 124 4.31 1.48 13.15
C GLY A 124 4.62 0.65 14.38
N GLY A 125 5.09 -0.54 14.13
CA GLY A 125 5.40 -1.46 15.19
C GLY A 125 6.05 -2.73 14.72
N ARG A 126 6.42 -3.56 15.68
CA ARG A 126 6.98 -4.89 15.44
C ARG A 126 5.85 -5.86 15.20
N MET A 127 5.82 -6.45 14.02
CA MET A 127 4.76 -7.37 13.63
C MET A 127 5.29 -8.65 12.97
N GLY A 128 4.46 -9.67 12.98
CA GLY A 128 4.84 -10.99 12.48
C GLY A 128 5.56 -11.84 13.53
N LEU A 129 6.15 -12.94 13.06
CA LEU A 129 6.87 -13.87 13.92
C LEU A 129 8.28 -13.33 14.25
N PRO A 130 8.74 -13.47 15.51
CA PRO A 130 10.12 -13.20 15.85
C PRO A 130 11.06 -14.07 15.03
N THR A 131 12.02 -13.45 14.37
CA THR A 131 13.04 -14.14 13.57
C THR A 131 14.43 -13.84 14.08
N PRO A 132 15.41 -14.76 13.90
CA PRO A 132 16.77 -14.51 14.33
C PRO A 132 17.39 -13.34 13.59
N ARG A 133 17.96 -12.42 14.35
CA ARG A 133 18.65 -11.22 13.84
C ARG A 133 20.07 -11.18 14.40
N PRO A 134 21.10 -11.02 13.54
CA PRO A 134 22.45 -10.82 14.02
C PRO A 134 22.56 -9.48 14.77
N VAL A 135 23.24 -9.49 15.90
CA VAL A 135 23.58 -8.29 16.67
C VAL A 135 25.09 -8.26 16.92
N PRO A 136 25.72 -7.07 16.99
CA PRO A 136 27.18 -6.96 17.10
C PRO A 136 27.72 -7.41 18.47
N HIS A 137 26.87 -7.53 19.49
CA HIS A 137 27.22 -7.91 20.85
C HIS A 137 26.56 -9.22 21.26
N LYS A 138 27.13 -9.90 22.27
CA LYS A 138 26.53 -11.13 22.83
C LYS A 138 25.06 -10.89 23.23
N PRO A 139 24.13 -11.84 22.89
CA PRO A 139 24.38 -13.21 22.43
C PRO A 139 24.64 -13.36 20.91
N PHE A 140 24.95 -12.31 20.14
CA PHE A 140 25.20 -12.26 18.70
C PHE A 140 23.97 -12.57 17.81
N VAL A 141 22.90 -13.10 18.39
CA VAL A 141 21.61 -13.32 17.76
C VAL A 141 20.51 -12.93 18.73
N GLN A 142 19.58 -12.13 18.26
CA GLN A 142 18.32 -11.81 18.96
C GLN A 142 17.15 -12.20 18.08
N PHE A 143 16.03 -12.58 18.70
CA PHE A 143 14.79 -12.90 17.99
C PHE A 143 13.85 -11.70 18.06
N TRP A 144 13.70 -11.01 16.93
CA TRP A 144 12.85 -9.83 16.81
C TRP A 144 12.00 -9.89 15.55
N PRO A 145 10.72 -9.49 15.61
CA PRO A 145 9.94 -9.25 14.41
C PRO A 145 10.43 -7.97 13.72
N SER A 146 10.25 -7.93 12.41
CA SER A 146 10.53 -6.73 11.62
C SER A 146 9.53 -5.61 11.96
N ILE A 147 9.94 -4.37 11.74
CA ILE A 147 9.11 -3.19 11.96
C ILE A 147 8.44 -2.82 10.63
N ALA A 148 7.12 -2.67 10.65
CA ALA A 148 6.39 -2.05 9.56
C ALA A 148 5.89 -0.68 10.01
N TRP A 149 5.82 0.27 9.07
CA TRP A 149 5.43 1.64 9.37
C TRP A 149 4.90 2.37 8.16
N THR A 150 4.16 3.43 8.43
CA THR A 150 3.78 4.46 7.46
C THR A 150 4.00 5.84 8.06
N THR A 151 4.42 6.79 7.24
CA THR A 151 4.51 8.21 7.57
C THR A 151 3.58 8.97 6.64
N LEU A 152 2.56 9.59 7.22
CA LEU A 152 1.55 10.39 6.52
C LEU A 152 1.80 11.87 6.73
N GLY A 153 1.52 12.66 5.70
CA GLY A 153 1.39 14.11 5.75
C GLY A 153 -0.06 14.53 5.52
N LEU A 154 -0.53 15.54 6.25
CA LEU A 154 -1.85 16.15 6.09
C LEU A 154 -1.71 17.66 6.17
N THR A 155 -2.16 18.37 5.15
CA THR A 155 -2.22 19.83 5.14
C THR A 155 -3.67 20.27 5.21
N ILE A 156 -4.00 21.16 6.15
CA ILE A 156 -5.33 21.78 6.28
C ILE A 156 -5.16 23.29 6.07
N ASN A 157 -5.96 23.83 5.14
CA ASN A 157 -5.95 25.25 4.81
C ASN A 157 -7.00 26.03 5.63
N ALA A 158 -6.77 27.33 5.83
CA ALA A 158 -7.67 28.21 6.57
C ALA A 158 -9.08 28.32 5.94
N ASP A 159 -9.27 27.94 4.68
CA ASP A 159 -10.56 27.83 3.99
C ASP A 159 -11.28 26.49 4.22
N GLY A 160 -10.68 25.56 5.00
CA GLY A 160 -11.22 24.24 5.29
C GLY A 160 -10.91 23.16 4.25
N THR A 161 -10.22 23.50 3.17
CA THR A 161 -9.71 22.50 2.21
C THR A 161 -8.54 21.74 2.81
N SER A 162 -8.32 20.51 2.38
CA SER A 162 -7.18 19.69 2.84
C SER A 162 -6.60 18.86 1.74
N SER A 163 -5.30 18.53 1.89
CA SER A 163 -4.58 17.60 1.04
C SER A 163 -3.73 16.66 1.91
N HIS A 164 -3.42 15.49 1.39
CA HIS A 164 -2.60 14.49 2.08
C HIS A 164 -1.49 13.96 1.16
N GLU A 165 -0.51 13.30 1.78
CA GLU A 165 0.60 12.64 1.10
C GLU A 165 1.10 11.43 1.89
N LEU A 166 1.59 10.40 1.21
CA LEU A 166 2.38 9.34 1.82
C LEU A 166 3.86 9.76 1.80
N VAL A 167 4.36 10.27 2.93
CA VAL A 167 5.73 10.75 3.07
C VAL A 167 6.74 9.59 3.06
N GLY A 168 6.38 8.46 3.67
CA GLY A 168 7.23 7.28 3.71
C GLY A 168 6.49 6.05 4.19
N ALA A 169 7.05 4.87 3.88
CA ALA A 169 6.54 3.59 4.36
C ALA A 169 7.62 2.51 4.37
N SER A 170 7.41 1.48 5.16
CA SER A 170 8.20 0.25 5.06
C SER A 170 7.93 -0.45 3.72
N PRO A 171 8.90 -1.17 3.15
CA PRO A 171 8.73 -1.84 1.85
C PRO A 171 7.77 -3.04 1.90
N PHE A 172 7.17 -3.33 3.03
CA PHE A 172 6.18 -4.36 3.31
C PHE A 172 5.56 -4.08 4.70
N PRO A 173 4.26 -4.32 4.95
CA PRO A 173 3.23 -4.87 4.06
C PRO A 173 2.82 -3.94 2.91
N ARG A 174 1.70 -4.25 2.23
CA ARG A 174 1.07 -3.33 1.30
C ARG A 174 0.35 -2.25 2.07
N HIS A 175 0.49 -0.99 1.66
CA HIS A 175 -0.11 0.15 2.31
C HIS A 175 -1.13 0.79 1.38
N TRP A 176 -2.38 0.89 1.84
CA TRP A 176 -3.49 1.55 1.14
C TRP A 176 -3.88 2.82 1.89
N ILE A 177 -4.06 3.92 1.15
CA ILE A 177 -4.31 5.25 1.70
C ILE A 177 -5.74 5.64 1.41
N TYR A 178 -6.41 6.15 2.43
CA TYR A 178 -7.81 6.56 2.39
C TYR A 178 -7.93 8.03 2.76
N ASP A 179 -8.77 8.75 2.01
CA ASP A 179 -9.05 10.15 2.27
C ASP A 179 -9.93 10.36 3.51
N ARG A 180 -10.25 11.64 3.78
CA ARG A 180 -11.12 12.03 4.91
C ARG A 180 -12.54 11.44 4.86
N ASP A 181 -13.01 11.05 3.68
CA ASP A 181 -14.31 10.41 3.48
C ASP A 181 -14.24 8.89 3.59
N GLY A 182 -13.08 8.36 3.97
CA GLY A 182 -12.79 6.94 4.06
C GLY A 182 -12.65 6.23 2.72
N ARG A 183 -12.50 6.94 1.60
CA ARG A 183 -12.36 6.34 0.28
C ARG A 183 -10.90 6.03 -0.03
N LEU A 184 -10.66 4.85 -0.62
CA LEU A 184 -9.34 4.49 -1.11
C LEU A 184 -8.91 5.44 -2.22
N VAL A 185 -7.76 6.09 -2.05
CA VAL A 185 -7.23 7.07 -2.99
C VAL A 185 -5.84 6.74 -3.51
N GLU A 186 -5.02 6.05 -2.70
CA GLU A 186 -3.65 5.72 -3.07
C GLU A 186 -3.21 4.39 -2.46
N LYS A 187 -2.12 3.82 -2.96
CA LYS A 187 -1.46 2.63 -2.38
C LYS A 187 0.05 2.70 -2.60
N SER A 188 0.83 2.05 -1.73
CA SER A 188 2.27 1.94 -1.96
C SER A 188 2.56 1.13 -3.23
N GLY A 189 3.48 1.62 -4.04
CA GLY A 189 3.84 1.01 -5.31
C GLY A 189 4.76 -0.21 -5.19
N VAL A 190 5.53 -0.32 -4.13
CA VAL A 190 6.54 -1.39 -3.97
C VAL A 190 6.19 -2.28 -2.80
N ILE A 191 6.25 -3.60 -3.03
CA ILE A 191 6.14 -4.62 -1.99
C ILE A 191 7.40 -5.48 -2.07
N ASP A 192 8.27 -5.37 -1.09
CA ASP A 192 9.50 -6.17 -1.01
C ASP A 192 9.62 -6.84 0.37
N PHE A 193 9.03 -8.03 0.46
CA PHE A 193 9.12 -8.84 1.68
C PHE A 193 10.57 -9.18 2.06
N GLY A 194 11.42 -9.48 1.08
CA GLY A 194 12.83 -9.84 1.33
C GLY A 194 13.62 -8.67 1.89
N LYS A 195 13.45 -7.47 1.32
CA LYS A 195 14.07 -6.25 1.82
C LYS A 195 13.56 -5.92 3.22
N TRP A 196 12.26 -5.96 3.44
CA TRP A 196 11.66 -5.71 4.76
C TRP A 196 12.17 -6.71 5.80
N PHE A 197 12.11 -8.02 5.48
CA PHE A 197 12.52 -9.08 6.40
C PHE A 197 13.97 -8.95 6.86
N ASN A 198 14.86 -8.53 5.96
CA ASN A 198 16.29 -8.45 6.25
C ASN A 198 16.74 -7.07 6.78
N HIS A 199 15.97 -6.00 6.57
CA HIS A 199 16.45 -4.64 6.80
C HIS A 199 15.54 -3.77 7.67
N ALA A 200 14.26 -4.14 7.89
CA ALA A 200 13.32 -3.31 8.62
C ALA A 200 13.41 -3.51 10.14
N TYR A 201 14.56 -3.19 10.71
CA TYR A 201 14.81 -3.23 12.16
C TYR A 201 15.90 -2.23 12.57
N GLY A 202 15.86 -1.78 13.83
CA GLY A 202 16.85 -0.88 14.40
C GLY A 202 16.94 0.45 13.68
N ASP A 203 18.15 0.88 13.39
CA ASP A 203 18.48 2.18 12.79
C ASP A 203 17.97 2.36 11.34
N ARG A 204 17.36 1.33 10.76
CA ARG A 204 16.78 1.36 9.40
C ARG A 204 15.28 1.57 9.40
N THR A 205 14.76 2.19 10.43
CA THR A 205 13.35 2.51 10.60
C THR A 205 13.20 3.97 11.04
N PRO A 206 12.01 4.57 11.01
CA PRO A 206 11.79 5.94 11.47
C PRO A 206 12.17 6.19 12.94
N TRP A 207 12.27 5.14 13.75
CA TRP A 207 12.77 5.20 15.13
C TRP A 207 14.30 5.09 15.22
N GLY A 208 14.99 4.95 14.12
CA GLY A 208 16.43 5.07 13.95
C GLY A 208 16.79 6.30 13.11
N GLU A 209 17.99 6.31 12.48
CA GLU A 209 18.48 7.47 11.72
C GLU A 209 18.06 7.49 10.23
N GLN A 210 17.29 6.52 9.73
CA GLN A 210 16.99 6.40 8.30
C GLN A 210 15.51 6.18 8.02
N ASP A 211 14.91 7.15 7.36
CA ASP A 211 13.61 7.02 6.71
C ASP A 211 13.74 6.37 5.34
N SER A 212 12.80 5.51 5.01
CA SER A 212 12.69 4.92 3.68
C SER A 212 11.48 5.53 2.96
N PRO A 213 11.67 6.40 1.96
CA PRO A 213 10.55 6.98 1.22
C PRO A 213 9.71 5.87 0.56
N ALA A 214 8.41 6.01 0.59
CA ALA A 214 7.48 5.14 -0.12
C ALA A 214 7.31 5.61 -1.56
N ILE A 215 7.21 4.65 -2.48
CA ILE A 215 6.80 4.91 -3.84
C ILE A 215 5.29 4.71 -3.90
N VAL A 216 4.56 5.74 -4.24
CA VAL A 216 3.10 5.74 -4.33
C VAL A 216 2.68 5.51 -5.77
N ALA A 217 1.79 4.55 -5.96
CA ALA A 217 1.15 4.28 -7.24
C ALA A 217 -0.22 4.97 -7.31
N GLU A 218 -0.82 4.91 -8.49
CA GLU A 218 -2.16 5.43 -8.72
C GLU A 218 -3.23 4.72 -7.89
N VAL A 219 -4.40 5.34 -7.83
CA VAL A 219 -5.58 4.80 -7.14
C VAL A 219 -5.99 3.45 -7.77
N GLU A 220 -6.20 2.46 -6.93
CA GLU A 220 -6.76 1.18 -7.32
C GLU A 220 -8.30 1.26 -7.31
N SER A 221 -8.92 0.89 -8.41
CA SER A 221 -10.37 0.78 -8.48
C SER A 221 -10.88 -0.49 -7.79
N ALA A 222 -12.16 -0.49 -7.38
CA ALA A 222 -12.83 -1.70 -6.88
C ALA A 222 -12.80 -2.85 -7.90
N LEU A 223 -12.89 -2.49 -9.18
CA LEU A 223 -12.86 -3.43 -10.28
C LEU A 223 -11.49 -4.09 -10.43
N GLU A 224 -10.39 -3.34 -10.32
CA GLU A 224 -9.04 -3.90 -10.35
C GLU A 224 -8.81 -4.87 -9.19
N ARG A 225 -9.36 -4.59 -7.99
CA ARG A 225 -9.29 -5.53 -6.87
C ARG A 225 -10.09 -6.79 -7.09
N SER A 226 -11.28 -6.67 -7.68
CA SER A 226 -12.09 -7.83 -8.04
C SER A 226 -11.36 -8.72 -9.04
N LEU A 227 -10.79 -8.14 -10.09
CA LEU A 227 -9.98 -8.85 -11.07
C LEU A 227 -8.71 -9.44 -10.47
N SER A 228 -8.05 -8.70 -9.58
CA SER A 228 -6.88 -9.19 -8.83
C SER A 228 -7.22 -10.44 -8.01
N GLY A 229 -8.38 -10.46 -7.33
CA GLY A 229 -8.87 -11.63 -6.62
C GLY A 229 -9.10 -12.83 -7.55
N THR A 230 -9.73 -12.61 -8.68
CA THR A 230 -9.98 -13.65 -9.71
C THR A 230 -8.66 -14.21 -10.26
N ILE A 231 -7.72 -13.35 -10.64
CA ILE A 231 -6.40 -13.77 -11.19
C ILE A 231 -5.63 -14.64 -10.18
N MET A 232 -5.69 -14.32 -8.90
CA MET A 232 -4.88 -14.99 -7.88
C MET A 232 -5.60 -16.09 -7.10
N GLY A 233 -6.94 -16.13 -7.11
CA GLY A 233 -7.73 -16.97 -6.21
C GLY A 233 -8.66 -17.99 -6.89
N ASP A 234 -9.31 -17.65 -7.96
CA ASP A 234 -10.48 -18.38 -8.47
C ASP A 234 -10.22 -19.38 -9.61
N GLY A 235 -9.05 -20.02 -9.61
CA GLY A 235 -8.77 -21.12 -10.55
C GLY A 235 -8.08 -20.73 -11.85
N ALA A 236 -7.87 -19.46 -12.12
CA ALA A 236 -6.92 -19.03 -13.16
C ALA A 236 -5.53 -19.58 -12.81
N LYS A 237 -4.76 -19.98 -13.81
CA LYS A 237 -3.38 -20.45 -13.64
C LYS A 237 -2.42 -19.38 -14.14
N PRO A 238 -2.21 -18.30 -13.37
CA PRO A 238 -1.35 -17.22 -13.81
C PRO A 238 0.08 -17.70 -13.93
N HIS A 239 0.76 -17.28 -14.97
CA HIS A 239 2.20 -17.44 -15.04
C HIS A 239 2.89 -16.18 -14.48
N ILE A 240 3.88 -16.40 -13.62
CA ILE A 240 4.60 -15.30 -12.98
C ILE A 240 5.82 -14.93 -13.82
N ARG A 241 5.90 -13.67 -14.24
CA ARG A 241 7.08 -13.09 -14.91
C ARG A 241 7.80 -12.17 -13.95
N THR A 242 9.13 -12.24 -13.95
CA THR A 242 10.01 -11.31 -13.23
C THR A 242 10.75 -10.46 -14.25
N LEU A 243 10.75 -9.16 -14.06
CA LEU A 243 11.41 -8.17 -14.90
C LEU A 243 12.50 -7.46 -14.10
N GLY A 244 13.61 -7.17 -14.76
CA GLY A 244 14.64 -6.26 -14.27
C GLY A 244 14.22 -4.80 -14.48
N GLU A 245 14.91 -3.90 -13.82
CA GLU A 245 14.79 -2.45 -14.10
C GLU A 245 15.14 -2.16 -15.58
N GLY A 246 14.27 -1.41 -16.26
CA GLY A 246 14.39 -1.07 -17.67
C GLY A 246 13.80 -2.09 -18.65
N ASP A 247 13.38 -3.28 -18.19
CA ASP A 247 12.76 -4.28 -19.05
C ASP A 247 11.34 -3.86 -19.46
N ASP A 248 10.96 -4.13 -20.70
CA ASP A 248 9.60 -3.92 -21.19
C ASP A 248 8.74 -5.15 -20.89
N LEU A 249 7.59 -4.96 -20.24
CA LEU A 249 6.57 -5.98 -20.08
C LEU A 249 5.81 -6.19 -21.38
N VAL A 250 5.38 -5.11 -22.00
CA VAL A 250 4.72 -5.03 -23.31
C VAL A 250 5.18 -3.77 -24.03
N ARG A 251 5.09 -3.77 -25.38
CA ARG A 251 5.44 -2.60 -26.21
C ARG A 251 4.25 -2.12 -26.99
N GLN A 252 4.10 -0.82 -27.10
CA GLN A 252 3.08 -0.19 -27.95
C GLN A 252 3.15 -0.74 -29.38
N GLY A 253 1.99 -1.08 -29.95
CA GLY A 253 1.89 -1.63 -31.30
C GLY A 253 2.11 -3.13 -31.43
N GLU A 254 2.57 -3.84 -30.38
CA GLU A 254 2.67 -5.31 -30.41
C GLU A 254 1.28 -5.96 -30.34
N ALA A 255 1.09 -7.04 -31.06
CA ALA A 255 -0.12 -7.88 -31.01
C ALA A 255 -0.01 -8.83 -29.83
N ASP A 256 -0.75 -8.55 -28.76
CA ASP A 256 -0.80 -9.36 -27.55
C ASP A 256 -2.05 -9.00 -26.73
N THR A 257 -2.79 -10.01 -26.29
CA THR A 257 -4.06 -9.84 -25.55
C THR A 257 -3.96 -10.24 -24.09
N GLU A 258 -2.79 -10.72 -23.64
CA GLU A 258 -2.60 -11.16 -22.26
C GLU A 258 -2.88 -10.02 -21.27
N VAL A 259 -3.54 -10.35 -20.17
CA VAL A 259 -3.83 -9.42 -19.08
C VAL A 259 -2.86 -9.69 -17.93
N PHE A 260 -2.30 -8.64 -17.37
CA PHE A 260 -1.33 -8.74 -16.28
C PHE A 260 -1.83 -8.05 -15.03
N LEU A 261 -1.68 -8.72 -13.89
CA LEU A 261 -1.74 -8.11 -12.56
C LEU A 261 -0.32 -7.77 -12.11
N ILE A 262 -0.07 -6.52 -11.77
CA ILE A 262 1.21 -6.11 -11.17
C ILE A 262 1.25 -6.60 -9.73
N LEU A 263 2.17 -7.51 -9.41
CA LEU A 263 2.37 -8.06 -8.07
C LEU A 263 3.36 -7.23 -7.24
N ASP A 264 4.38 -6.69 -7.92
CA ASP A 264 5.48 -5.98 -7.30
C ASP A 264 6.19 -5.06 -8.30
N GLY A 265 6.78 -3.97 -7.81
CA GLY A 265 7.50 -3.01 -8.64
C GLY A 265 6.63 -1.91 -9.24
N ILE A 266 7.29 -0.95 -9.88
CA ILE A 266 6.68 0.21 -10.54
C ILE A 266 6.94 0.11 -12.04
N PHE A 267 5.92 0.40 -12.82
CA PHE A 267 6.00 0.51 -14.27
C PHE A 267 5.73 1.94 -14.71
N VAL A 268 6.49 2.39 -15.68
CA VAL A 268 6.20 3.59 -16.46
C VAL A 268 5.35 3.20 -17.65
N VAL A 269 4.28 3.94 -17.88
CA VAL A 269 3.45 3.84 -19.07
C VAL A 269 3.96 4.87 -20.08
N GLU A 270 4.45 4.40 -21.22
CA GLU A 270 4.92 5.24 -22.31
C GLU A 270 3.97 5.13 -23.51
N ARG A 271 3.59 6.26 -24.09
CA ARG A 271 2.84 6.32 -25.34
C ARG A 271 3.53 7.28 -26.29
N ASP A 272 3.78 6.82 -27.51
CA ASP A 272 4.48 7.59 -28.55
C ASP A 272 5.86 8.14 -28.11
N GLY A 273 6.50 7.41 -27.17
CA GLY A 273 7.80 7.77 -26.60
C GLY A 273 7.78 8.77 -25.45
N GLU A 274 6.59 9.16 -24.99
CA GLU A 274 6.42 10.03 -23.83
C GLU A 274 5.91 9.23 -22.60
N GLU A 275 6.50 9.51 -21.43
CA GLU A 275 5.98 8.98 -20.15
C GLU A 275 4.67 9.68 -19.81
N ILE A 276 3.59 8.92 -19.66
CA ILE A 276 2.25 9.47 -19.39
C ILE A 276 1.72 9.13 -18.01
N ALA A 277 2.23 8.06 -17.38
CA ALA A 277 1.80 7.63 -16.05
C ALA A 277 2.82 6.69 -15.39
N GLU A 278 2.71 6.52 -14.08
CA GLU A 278 3.29 5.43 -13.31
C GLU A 278 2.20 4.55 -12.72
N ILE A 279 2.41 3.25 -12.75
CA ILE A 279 1.49 2.26 -12.18
C ILE A 279 2.25 1.25 -11.32
N GLY A 280 1.59 0.71 -10.32
CA GLY A 280 2.21 -0.18 -9.34
C GLY A 280 1.36 -1.39 -8.96
N PRO A 281 1.73 -2.08 -7.86
CA PRO A 281 1.09 -3.31 -7.43
C PRO A 281 -0.42 -3.19 -7.25
N GLY A 282 -1.14 -4.22 -7.71
CA GLY A 282 -2.60 -4.29 -7.73
C GLY A 282 -3.24 -3.76 -9.01
N ALA A 283 -2.51 -2.98 -9.81
CA ALA A 283 -3.02 -2.55 -11.10
C ALA A 283 -3.14 -3.74 -12.08
N VAL A 284 -4.24 -3.76 -12.81
CA VAL A 284 -4.49 -4.68 -13.92
C VAL A 284 -4.23 -3.93 -15.22
N VAL A 285 -3.41 -4.50 -16.08
CA VAL A 285 -2.98 -3.89 -17.35
C VAL A 285 -3.13 -4.86 -18.53
N GLY A 286 -3.27 -4.30 -19.72
CA GLY A 286 -3.45 -5.10 -20.94
C GLY A 286 -4.92 -5.33 -21.31
N GLU A 287 -5.86 -4.87 -20.50
CA GLU A 287 -7.31 -4.99 -20.65
C GLU A 287 -7.81 -4.32 -21.94
N ARG A 288 -7.20 -3.20 -22.35
CA ARG A 288 -7.60 -2.48 -23.58
C ARG A 288 -7.27 -3.26 -24.84
N ALA A 289 -6.09 -3.89 -24.90
CA ALA A 289 -5.74 -4.76 -26.00
C ALA A 289 -6.65 -5.99 -26.07
N SER A 290 -6.99 -6.58 -24.92
CA SER A 290 -7.85 -7.76 -24.82
C SER A 290 -9.31 -7.49 -25.25
N GLN A 291 -9.79 -6.26 -25.07
CA GLN A 291 -11.15 -5.83 -25.45
C GLN A 291 -11.21 -5.09 -26.80
N GLY A 292 -10.06 -4.79 -27.39
CA GLY A 292 -9.93 -4.06 -28.65
C GLY A 292 -9.55 -4.97 -29.82
N ASP A 293 -8.64 -4.48 -30.65
CA ASP A 293 -8.10 -5.18 -31.81
C ASP A 293 -6.93 -6.13 -31.52
N GLY A 294 -6.59 -6.29 -30.24
CA GLY A 294 -5.47 -7.12 -29.79
C GLY A 294 -4.12 -6.40 -29.81
N THR A 295 -4.11 -5.10 -30.05
CA THR A 295 -2.87 -4.31 -30.15
C THR A 295 -2.61 -3.54 -28.87
N ARG A 296 -1.38 -3.59 -28.37
CA ARG A 296 -0.94 -2.83 -27.18
C ARG A 296 -0.99 -1.33 -27.45
N THR A 297 -1.71 -0.60 -26.60
CA THR A 297 -1.91 0.87 -26.75
C THR A 297 -0.78 1.70 -26.17
N ALA A 298 0.08 1.09 -25.34
CA ALA A 298 1.22 1.74 -24.69
C ALA A 298 2.34 0.72 -24.42
N THR A 299 3.55 1.22 -24.19
CA THR A 299 4.67 0.44 -23.65
C THR A 299 4.64 0.51 -22.13
N LEU A 300 4.80 -0.62 -21.45
CA LEU A 300 4.99 -0.69 -20.01
C LEU A 300 6.42 -1.11 -19.71
N ARG A 301 7.20 -0.18 -19.21
CA ARG A 301 8.61 -0.39 -18.81
C ARG A 301 8.76 -0.44 -17.30
N ALA A 302 9.46 -1.44 -16.81
CA ALA A 302 9.74 -1.58 -15.39
C ALA A 302 10.74 -0.50 -14.93
N ARG A 303 10.29 0.42 -14.06
CA ARG A 303 11.15 1.44 -13.41
C ARG A 303 11.98 0.85 -12.27
N THR A 304 11.46 -0.20 -11.64
CA THR A 304 12.15 -0.98 -10.61
C THR A 304 12.09 -2.45 -10.98
N ARG A 305 12.85 -3.31 -10.31
CA ARG A 305 12.62 -4.75 -10.42
C ARG A 305 11.14 -5.04 -10.12
N ALA A 306 10.49 -5.82 -10.97
CA ALA A 306 9.06 -6.03 -10.91
C ALA A 306 8.66 -7.51 -11.07
N ARG A 307 7.46 -7.86 -10.60
CA ARG A 307 6.81 -9.16 -10.83
C ARG A 307 5.37 -8.92 -11.25
N VAL A 308 4.94 -9.71 -12.22
CA VAL A 308 3.56 -9.67 -12.73
C VAL A 308 2.99 -11.09 -12.82
N ALA A 309 1.68 -11.21 -12.69
CA ALA A 309 0.92 -12.42 -12.98
C ALA A 309 0.18 -12.22 -14.29
N GLY A 310 0.55 -12.98 -15.33
CA GLY A 310 -0.10 -12.97 -16.63
C GLY A 310 -1.18 -14.04 -16.73
N VAL A 311 -2.31 -13.71 -17.31
CA VAL A 311 -3.43 -14.63 -17.56
C VAL A 311 -4.03 -14.40 -18.95
N SER A 312 -4.64 -15.43 -19.52
CA SER A 312 -5.46 -15.28 -20.71
C SER A 312 -6.72 -14.45 -20.39
N PRO A 313 -7.15 -13.53 -21.26
CA PRO A 313 -8.43 -12.85 -21.09
C PRO A 313 -9.63 -13.82 -21.05
N ASP A 314 -9.50 -15.01 -21.64
CA ASP A 314 -10.55 -16.04 -21.64
C ASP A 314 -10.78 -16.64 -20.22
N ASP A 315 -9.81 -16.52 -19.34
CA ASP A 315 -9.90 -16.98 -17.95
C ASP A 315 -10.52 -15.92 -17.01
N LEU A 316 -10.92 -14.75 -17.53
CA LEU A 316 -11.42 -13.62 -16.76
C LEU A 316 -12.86 -13.26 -17.15
N ASP A 317 -13.57 -12.60 -16.24
CA ASP A 317 -14.91 -12.05 -16.52
C ASP A 317 -14.82 -10.94 -17.60
N SER A 318 -15.35 -11.23 -18.76
CA SER A 318 -15.31 -10.32 -19.92
C SER A 318 -16.08 -9.01 -19.67
N ALA A 319 -17.12 -9.01 -18.84
CA ALA A 319 -17.87 -7.80 -18.50
C ALA A 319 -17.04 -6.89 -17.57
N ALA A 320 -16.33 -7.49 -16.61
CA ALA A 320 -15.42 -6.77 -15.73
C ALA A 320 -14.23 -6.18 -16.50
N LEU A 321 -13.62 -6.95 -17.40
CA LEU A 321 -12.55 -6.47 -18.29
C LEU A 321 -13.00 -5.32 -19.20
N GLY A 322 -14.20 -5.42 -19.78
CA GLY A 322 -14.76 -4.37 -20.63
C GLY A 322 -15.02 -3.09 -19.87
N SER A 323 -15.49 -3.19 -18.62
CA SER A 323 -15.69 -2.05 -17.75
C SER A 323 -14.37 -1.36 -17.38
N LEU A 324 -13.34 -2.14 -17.09
CA LEU A 324 -12.01 -1.61 -16.78
C LEU A 324 -11.37 -0.93 -18.00
N ALA A 325 -11.49 -1.54 -19.19
CA ALA A 325 -10.97 -0.96 -20.44
C ALA A 325 -11.62 0.38 -20.82
N ALA A 326 -12.87 0.59 -20.40
CA ALA A 326 -13.62 1.83 -20.62
C ALA A 326 -13.32 2.95 -19.61
N MET A 327 -12.58 2.66 -18.54
CA MET A 327 -12.21 3.67 -17.55
C MET A 327 -11.17 4.64 -18.11
N PRO A 328 -11.32 5.96 -17.87
CA PRO A 328 -10.26 6.92 -18.16
C PRO A 328 -8.97 6.56 -17.41
N ARG A 329 -7.85 6.61 -18.12
CA ARG A 329 -6.52 6.41 -17.52
C ARG A 329 -5.73 7.70 -17.62
N PRO A 330 -4.76 7.94 -16.72
CA PRO A 330 -3.83 9.04 -16.86
C PRO A 330 -3.17 9.01 -18.25
N GLY A 331 -3.20 10.16 -18.94
CA GLY A 331 -2.68 10.31 -20.29
C GLY A 331 -3.67 9.95 -21.43
N ASP A 332 -4.98 9.74 -21.14
CA ASP A 332 -6.04 9.64 -22.16
C ASP A 332 -6.46 11.00 -22.71
#